data_68cf061b81d8e27fb42af61f9f469f40
#
_entry.id   68cf061b81d8e27fb42af61f9f469f40
#
_cell.length_a   1.000
_cell.length_b   1.000
_cell.length_c   1.000
_cell.angle_alpha   90.00
_cell.angle_beta   90.00
_cell.angle_gamma   90.00
#
_symmetry.space_group_name_H-M   'P 1'
#
loop_
_entity.id
_entity.type
_entity.pdbx_description
1 polymer ?
#
loop_
_entity_poly.entity_id
_entity_poly.type
_entity_poly.pdbx_seq_one_letter_code
_entity_poly.pdbx_strand_id
1 'polypeptide(L)'
;MSDGPALPEPFAYLGLTFDDVLLLPAESDVVPSEVDTTSRLTRNISVKVPLLSSAMDTVTEARMAIAMARQGGVGILHRNLSIEDQATQVDMVKRSEAGMVSNPVTCGPDDSLAEVDALCGRYRVSGVPVVDDGQVLLGIITNRDMRFEDDMSRRVREVMTPMPLITASVGVDPEEALRILAHHKVEKLPLVHPDGRLG
;
A
#
# COMPACT_ATOMS: atom_id res chain seq x y z
N MET A 1 -16.70 39.36 29.63
CA MET A 1 -16.44 37.93 29.96
C MET A 1 -17.10 37.73 31.31
N SER A 2 -18.21 36.95 31.35
CA SER A 2 -18.95 36.72 32.59
C SER A 2 -18.20 35.69 33.44
N ASP A 3 -17.74 36.09 34.62
CA ASP A 3 -17.29 35.19 35.68
C ASP A 3 -18.48 34.34 36.16
N GLY A 4 -18.79 33.29 35.43
CA GLY A 4 -19.68 32.26 35.93
C GLY A 4 -19.01 31.46 37.06
N PRO A 5 -19.77 30.82 37.95
CA PRO A 5 -19.20 30.00 38.99
C PRO A 5 -18.33 28.91 38.39
N ALA A 6 -17.11 28.70 38.94
CA ALA A 6 -16.20 27.66 38.51
C ALA A 6 -16.89 26.31 38.62
N LEU A 7 -16.87 25.53 37.53
CA LEU A 7 -17.42 24.17 37.51
C LEU A 7 -16.57 23.27 38.41
N PRO A 8 -17.20 22.35 39.17
CA PRO A 8 -16.44 21.38 39.97
C PRO A 8 -15.75 20.32 39.08
N GLU A 9 -14.65 19.78 39.57
CA GLU A 9 -14.05 18.58 38.97
C GLU A 9 -15.08 17.42 38.92
N PRO A 10 -15.15 16.65 37.82
CA PRO A 10 -14.30 16.67 36.63
C PRO A 10 -14.76 17.61 35.51
N PHE A 11 -15.70 18.50 35.74
CA PHE A 11 -16.33 19.37 34.73
C PHE A 11 -15.62 20.72 34.56
N ALA A 12 -14.47 20.89 35.20
CA ALA A 12 -13.72 22.17 35.18
C ALA A 12 -13.07 22.49 33.81
N TYR A 13 -12.95 21.50 32.92
CA TYR A 13 -12.29 21.69 31.63
C TYR A 13 -13.31 21.98 30.54
N LEU A 14 -13.04 23.04 29.79
CA LEU A 14 -13.81 23.41 28.60
C LEU A 14 -13.20 22.64 27.40
N GLY A 15 -13.98 21.74 26.80
CA GLY A 15 -13.65 21.11 25.51
C GLY A 15 -14.33 21.88 24.38
N LEU A 16 -13.55 22.22 23.34
CA LEU A 16 -14.05 22.88 22.15
C LEU A 16 -14.07 21.92 20.97
N THR A 17 -15.07 22.06 20.10
CA THR A 17 -15.13 21.39 18.80
C THR A 17 -14.80 22.38 17.67
N PHE A 18 -14.64 21.87 16.45
CA PHE A 18 -14.47 22.74 15.28
C PHE A 18 -15.68 23.62 15.00
N ASP A 19 -16.86 23.26 15.49
CA ASP A 19 -18.07 24.09 15.40
C ASP A 19 -18.05 25.29 16.34
N ASP A 20 -17.22 25.24 17.39
CA ASP A 20 -17.11 26.28 18.41
C ASP A 20 -16.03 27.33 18.08
N VAL A 21 -15.15 27.04 17.08
CA VAL A 21 -13.98 27.88 16.82
C VAL A 21 -13.81 28.18 15.34
N LEU A 22 -13.22 29.33 15.04
CA LEU A 22 -12.81 29.72 13.69
C LEU A 22 -11.34 30.10 13.68
N LEU A 23 -10.66 29.82 12.57
CA LEU A 23 -9.33 30.35 12.32
C LEU A 23 -9.45 31.83 11.89
N LEU A 24 -8.77 32.70 12.59
CA LEU A 24 -8.69 34.10 12.21
C LEU A 24 -7.61 34.29 11.14
N PRO A 25 -7.92 34.99 10.03
CA PRO A 25 -6.91 35.34 9.05
C PRO A 25 -5.81 36.19 9.70
N ALA A 26 -4.57 35.95 9.34
CA ALA A 26 -3.43 36.74 9.76
C ALA A 26 -2.55 37.07 8.55
N GLU A 27 -1.72 38.08 8.67
CA GLU A 27 -0.70 38.40 7.68
C GLU A 27 0.33 37.26 7.61
N SER A 28 0.73 36.89 6.39
CA SER A 28 1.75 35.86 6.13
C SER A 28 2.55 36.21 4.89
N ASP A 29 3.85 36.02 4.95
CA ASP A 29 4.79 36.12 3.83
C ASP A 29 5.14 34.74 3.21
N VAL A 30 4.55 33.68 3.75
CA VAL A 30 4.76 32.31 3.27
C VAL A 30 3.78 31.98 2.16
N VAL A 31 4.28 31.60 0.98
CA VAL A 31 3.45 31.10 -0.11
C VAL A 31 3.08 29.63 0.11
N PRO A 32 1.90 29.16 -0.35
CA PRO A 32 1.40 27.81 -0.06
C PRO A 32 2.37 26.68 -0.47
N SER A 33 3.15 26.87 -1.53
CA SER A 33 4.14 25.88 -2.00
C SER A 33 5.38 25.74 -1.10
N GLU A 34 5.60 26.70 -0.20
CA GLU A 34 6.75 26.71 0.71
C GLU A 34 6.39 26.30 2.14
N VAL A 35 5.11 25.99 2.36
CA VAL A 35 4.64 25.57 3.68
C VAL A 35 5.20 24.21 4.04
N ASP A 36 5.91 24.12 5.16
CA ASP A 36 6.31 22.86 5.77
C ASP A 36 5.27 22.45 6.83
N THR A 37 4.51 21.40 6.53
CA THR A 37 3.51 20.84 7.45
C THR A 37 4.05 19.66 8.26
N THR A 38 5.35 19.35 8.15
CA THR A 38 5.99 18.24 8.87
C THR A 38 5.72 18.34 10.37
N SER A 39 5.25 17.28 10.95
CA SER A 39 4.90 17.20 12.36
C SER A 39 5.44 15.93 13.00
N ARG A 40 5.87 16.05 14.25
CA ARG A 40 6.37 14.91 15.02
C ARG A 40 5.21 14.19 15.69
N LEU A 41 4.93 12.97 15.24
CA LEU A 41 3.87 12.13 15.78
C LEU A 41 4.29 11.42 17.08
N THR A 42 5.50 10.90 17.11
CA THR A 42 6.11 10.25 18.29
C THR A 42 7.56 10.73 18.45
N ARG A 43 8.28 10.16 19.42
CA ARG A 43 9.70 10.46 19.59
C ARG A 43 10.53 10.15 18.34
N ASN A 44 10.13 9.12 17.59
CA ASN A 44 10.91 8.56 16.47
C ASN A 44 10.16 8.60 15.13
N ILE A 45 8.93 9.13 15.09
CA ILE A 45 8.11 9.15 13.88
C ILE A 45 7.68 10.59 13.61
N SER A 46 8.00 11.06 12.40
CA SER A 46 7.51 12.31 11.84
C SER A 46 6.67 12.02 10.60
N VAL A 47 5.66 12.83 10.34
CA VAL A 47 4.77 12.75 9.18
C VAL A 47 4.82 14.06 8.42
N LYS A 48 4.73 14.01 7.10
CA LYS A 48 4.76 15.20 6.24
C LYS A 48 3.45 16.01 6.34
N VAL A 49 2.34 15.30 6.53
CA VAL A 49 1.02 15.90 6.73
C VAL A 49 0.49 15.40 8.08
N PRO A 50 0.14 16.29 9.03
CA PRO A 50 -0.25 15.89 10.39
C PRO A 50 -1.71 15.37 10.45
N LEU A 51 -2.04 14.43 9.58
CA LEU A 51 -3.33 13.76 9.55
C LEU A 51 -3.16 12.28 9.89
N LEU A 52 -4.00 11.82 10.81
CA LEU A 52 -4.06 10.43 11.24
C LEU A 52 -5.47 9.88 11.05
N SER A 53 -5.60 8.67 10.53
CA SER A 53 -6.88 7.96 10.61
C SER A 53 -6.92 7.08 11.86
N SER A 54 -8.05 7.14 12.57
CA SER A 54 -8.25 6.49 13.86
C SER A 54 -8.23 4.98 13.76
N ALA A 55 -7.75 4.31 14.82
CA ALA A 55 -7.76 2.85 14.98
C ALA A 55 -9.17 2.34 15.31
N MET A 56 -10.11 2.53 14.39
CA MET A 56 -11.50 2.14 14.51
C MET A 56 -11.86 1.08 13.48
N ASP A 57 -12.63 0.08 13.89
CA ASP A 57 -13.18 -0.95 13.03
C ASP A 57 -13.93 -0.30 11.84
N THR A 58 -13.79 -0.87 10.66
CA THR A 58 -14.36 -0.39 9.39
C THR A 58 -13.90 1.00 8.93
N VAL A 59 -13.12 1.72 9.73
CA VAL A 59 -12.53 3.04 9.39
C VAL A 59 -11.12 2.90 8.87
N THR A 60 -10.19 2.34 9.68
CA THR A 60 -8.78 2.21 9.29
C THR A 60 -8.37 0.76 9.16
N GLU A 61 -8.47 0.29 7.95
CA GLU A 61 -7.91 -0.96 7.44
C GLU A 61 -6.83 -0.67 6.41
N ALA A 62 -6.22 -1.68 5.79
CA ALA A 62 -5.11 -1.52 4.86
C ALA A 62 -5.38 -0.45 3.78
N ARG A 63 -6.58 -0.42 3.20
CA ARG A 63 -6.95 0.55 2.16
C ARG A 63 -6.84 2.00 2.64
N MET A 64 -7.39 2.30 3.81
CA MET A 64 -7.32 3.64 4.40
C MET A 64 -5.87 3.96 4.81
N ALA A 65 -5.16 3.04 5.44
CA ALA A 65 -3.77 3.23 5.85
C ALA A 65 -2.86 3.54 4.64
N ILE A 66 -3.04 2.82 3.52
CA ILE A 66 -2.33 3.07 2.27
C ILE A 66 -2.65 4.47 1.72
N ALA A 67 -3.92 4.86 1.70
CA ALA A 67 -4.34 6.17 1.22
C ALA A 67 -3.73 7.30 2.06
N MET A 68 -3.75 7.15 3.38
CA MET A 68 -3.15 8.11 4.32
C MET A 68 -1.63 8.23 4.12
N ALA A 69 -0.93 7.10 4.02
CA ALA A 69 0.51 7.07 3.80
C ALA A 69 0.92 7.78 2.50
N ARG A 70 0.21 7.53 1.40
CA ARG A 70 0.44 8.18 0.10
C ARG A 70 0.28 9.70 0.12
N GLN A 71 -0.54 10.21 1.04
CA GLN A 71 -0.73 11.65 1.23
C GLN A 71 0.23 12.25 2.26
N GLY A 72 1.12 11.46 2.85
CA GLY A 72 2.09 11.92 3.84
C GLY A 72 1.60 11.90 5.29
N GLY A 73 0.39 11.38 5.53
CA GLY A 73 -0.17 11.10 6.84
C GLY A 73 0.10 9.68 7.31
N VAL A 74 -0.66 9.19 8.30
CA VAL A 74 -0.53 7.82 8.82
C VAL A 74 -1.89 7.23 9.17
N GLY A 75 -2.10 5.96 8.84
CA GLY A 75 -3.25 5.17 9.27
C GLY A 75 -2.88 4.26 10.44
N ILE A 76 -3.72 4.25 11.47
CA ILE A 76 -3.55 3.35 12.62
C ILE A 76 -4.54 2.21 12.47
N LEU A 77 -4.03 1.00 12.19
CA LEU A 77 -4.88 -0.19 12.06
C LEU A 77 -5.54 -0.52 13.39
N HIS A 78 -6.83 -0.87 13.35
CA HIS A 78 -7.55 -1.28 14.54
C HIS A 78 -7.17 -2.70 14.97
N ARG A 79 -7.46 -3.03 16.24
CA ARG A 79 -7.14 -4.35 16.82
C ARG A 79 -8.30 -5.36 16.81
N ASN A 80 -9.46 -4.98 16.28
CA ASN A 80 -10.63 -5.86 16.22
C ASN A 80 -10.54 -6.85 15.06
N LEU A 81 -9.44 -7.61 15.02
CA LEU A 81 -9.07 -8.60 14.01
C LEU A 81 -8.36 -9.75 14.69
N SER A 82 -8.31 -10.92 14.04
CA SER A 82 -7.39 -11.96 14.45
C SER A 82 -5.92 -11.49 14.28
N ILE A 83 -4.98 -12.15 14.92
CA ILE A 83 -3.55 -11.84 14.76
C ILE A 83 -3.14 -11.99 13.31
N GLU A 84 -3.61 -13.05 12.64
CA GLU A 84 -3.33 -13.36 11.25
C GLU A 84 -3.91 -12.31 10.29
N ASP A 85 -5.14 -11.89 10.53
CA ASP A 85 -5.80 -10.87 9.70
C ASP A 85 -5.11 -9.51 9.88
N GLN A 86 -4.78 -9.11 11.10
CA GLN A 86 -4.06 -7.86 11.34
C GLN A 86 -2.67 -7.89 10.70
N ALA A 87 -1.94 -9.00 10.81
CA ALA A 87 -0.65 -9.18 10.13
C ALA A 87 -0.80 -9.07 8.61
N THR A 88 -1.86 -9.64 8.03
CA THR A 88 -2.18 -9.51 6.60
C THR A 88 -2.44 -8.05 6.21
N GLN A 89 -3.19 -7.29 7.02
CA GLN A 89 -3.41 -5.86 6.78
C GLN A 89 -2.09 -5.08 6.80
N VAL A 90 -1.21 -5.34 7.76
CA VAL A 90 0.12 -4.70 7.83
C VAL A 90 0.95 -5.05 6.60
N ASP A 91 0.98 -6.32 6.18
CA ASP A 91 1.71 -6.76 5.00
C ASP A 91 1.23 -6.04 3.73
N MET A 92 -0.09 -5.89 3.55
CA MET A 92 -0.66 -5.13 2.43
C MET A 92 -0.19 -3.68 2.43
N VAL A 93 -0.14 -3.01 3.59
CA VAL A 93 0.35 -1.63 3.70
C VAL A 93 1.82 -1.55 3.35
N LYS A 94 2.65 -2.44 3.92
CA LYS A 94 4.10 -2.47 3.67
C LYS A 94 4.44 -2.73 2.21
N ARG A 95 3.74 -3.64 1.56
CA ARG A 95 3.90 -3.89 0.11
C ARG A 95 3.54 -2.69 -0.75
N SER A 96 2.61 -1.84 -0.29
CA SER A 96 2.18 -0.65 -1.05
C SER A 96 3.15 0.53 -0.95
N GLU A 97 3.98 0.59 0.09
CA GLU A 97 4.89 1.72 0.35
C GLU A 97 6.10 1.76 -0.59
N ALA A 98 6.52 0.60 -1.05
CA ALA A 98 7.86 0.49 -1.62
C ALA A 98 7.97 0.88 -3.11
N GLY A 99 6.85 1.07 -3.85
CA GLY A 99 6.95 1.10 -5.33
C GLY A 99 7.62 -0.18 -5.90
N MET A 100 8.40 -0.86 -5.06
CA MET A 100 8.94 -2.20 -5.26
C MET A 100 8.37 -3.13 -4.19
N VAL A 101 7.85 -4.27 -4.60
CA VAL A 101 7.31 -5.29 -3.71
C VAL A 101 8.42 -6.25 -3.36
N SER A 102 8.96 -6.16 -2.14
CA SER A 102 9.84 -7.20 -1.59
C SER A 102 8.98 -8.41 -1.22
N ASN A 103 9.38 -9.59 -1.64
CA ASN A 103 8.60 -10.82 -1.41
C ASN A 103 7.23 -10.79 -2.12
N PRO A 104 7.18 -10.72 -3.45
CA PRO A 104 5.92 -10.69 -4.18
C PRO A 104 5.13 -11.98 -3.98
N VAL A 105 3.81 -11.86 -4.01
CA VAL A 105 2.94 -13.04 -4.09
C VAL A 105 3.19 -13.72 -5.43
N THR A 106 3.44 -15.02 -5.43
CA THR A 106 3.73 -15.83 -6.62
C THR A 106 2.76 -16.97 -6.76
N CYS A 107 2.70 -17.56 -7.93
CA CYS A 107 2.00 -18.82 -8.19
C CYS A 107 2.90 -19.78 -8.96
N GLY A 108 2.52 -21.06 -8.95
CA GLY A 108 3.16 -22.10 -9.75
C GLY A 108 2.58 -22.20 -11.16
N PRO A 109 3.33 -22.80 -12.10
CA PRO A 109 2.84 -23.01 -13.48
C PRO A 109 1.67 -24.00 -13.56
N ASP A 110 1.51 -24.86 -12.55
CA ASP A 110 0.47 -25.88 -12.47
C ASP A 110 -0.77 -25.47 -11.66
N ASP A 111 -0.75 -24.28 -11.06
CA ASP A 111 -1.91 -23.73 -10.38
C ASP A 111 -3.03 -23.48 -11.39
N SER A 112 -4.28 -23.50 -10.94
CA SER A 112 -5.43 -23.16 -11.76
C SER A 112 -5.64 -21.65 -11.83
N LEU A 113 -6.29 -21.16 -12.87
CA LEU A 113 -6.65 -19.74 -12.98
C LEU A 113 -7.56 -19.30 -11.83
N ALA A 114 -8.45 -20.19 -11.34
CA ALA A 114 -9.31 -19.91 -10.20
C ALA A 114 -8.50 -19.63 -8.92
N GLU A 115 -7.43 -20.40 -8.67
CA GLU A 115 -6.55 -20.18 -7.52
C GLU A 115 -5.82 -18.83 -7.63
N VAL A 116 -5.34 -18.51 -8.84
CA VAL A 116 -4.67 -17.22 -9.10
C VAL A 116 -5.63 -16.03 -8.98
N ASP A 117 -6.85 -16.15 -9.48
CA ASP A 117 -7.87 -15.09 -9.35
C ASP A 117 -8.21 -14.83 -7.87
N ALA A 118 -8.40 -15.91 -7.09
CA ALA A 118 -8.60 -15.83 -5.65
C ALA A 118 -7.41 -15.16 -4.93
N LEU A 119 -6.18 -15.51 -5.35
CA LEU A 119 -4.94 -14.92 -4.84
C LEU A 119 -4.88 -13.41 -5.17
N CYS A 120 -5.15 -13.05 -6.42
CA CYS A 120 -5.21 -11.65 -6.85
C CYS A 120 -6.28 -10.86 -6.08
N GLY A 121 -7.44 -11.44 -5.86
CA GLY A 121 -8.52 -10.86 -5.06
C GLY A 121 -8.13 -10.67 -3.60
N ARG A 122 -7.52 -11.67 -2.97
CA ARG A 122 -7.08 -11.64 -1.57
C ARG A 122 -6.03 -10.54 -1.33
N TYR A 123 -5.00 -10.47 -2.17
CA TYR A 123 -3.89 -9.52 -2.03
C TYR A 123 -4.11 -8.21 -2.78
N ARG A 124 -5.22 -8.09 -3.52
CA ARG A 124 -5.58 -6.92 -4.35
C ARG A 124 -4.48 -6.53 -5.33
N VAL A 125 -3.89 -7.52 -5.96
CA VAL A 125 -2.88 -7.35 -7.01
C VAL A 125 -3.50 -7.65 -8.37
N SER A 126 -3.02 -7.01 -9.42
CA SER A 126 -3.53 -7.18 -10.79
C SER A 126 -2.77 -8.23 -11.60
N GLY A 127 -1.89 -8.97 -10.95
CA GLY A 127 -1.14 -10.07 -11.55
C GLY A 127 0.03 -10.47 -10.68
N VAL A 128 0.50 -11.68 -10.87
CA VAL A 128 1.52 -12.33 -10.05
C VAL A 128 2.61 -12.95 -10.93
N PRO A 129 3.88 -12.95 -10.48
CA PRO A 129 4.94 -13.73 -11.10
C PRO A 129 4.66 -15.22 -10.98
N VAL A 130 5.00 -15.96 -12.02
CA VAL A 130 4.95 -17.43 -12.06
C VAL A 130 6.35 -17.95 -11.84
N VAL A 131 6.53 -18.79 -10.84
CA VAL A 131 7.84 -19.34 -10.46
C VAL A 131 7.78 -20.85 -10.35
N ASP A 132 8.93 -21.48 -10.46
CA ASP A 132 9.09 -22.91 -10.13
C ASP A 132 9.33 -23.13 -8.62
N ASP A 133 9.52 -24.38 -8.22
CA ASP A 133 9.81 -24.76 -6.83
C ASP A 133 11.12 -24.15 -6.31
N GLY A 134 12.04 -23.77 -7.19
CA GLY A 134 13.30 -23.08 -6.88
C GLY A 134 13.19 -21.56 -6.85
N GLN A 135 11.97 -21.01 -6.98
CA GLN A 135 11.69 -19.57 -7.10
C GLN A 135 12.30 -18.92 -8.35
N VAL A 136 12.61 -19.70 -9.38
CA VAL A 136 13.06 -19.19 -10.68
C VAL A 136 11.85 -18.64 -11.45
N LEU A 137 11.98 -17.45 -11.99
CA LEU A 137 10.92 -16.78 -12.76
C LEU A 137 10.67 -17.50 -14.09
N LEU A 138 9.46 -18.00 -14.28
CA LEU A 138 8.99 -18.68 -15.50
C LEU A 138 8.15 -17.78 -16.39
N GLY A 139 7.46 -16.80 -15.81
CA GLY A 139 6.54 -15.93 -16.52
C GLY A 139 5.79 -15.00 -15.60
N ILE A 140 4.77 -14.38 -16.12
CA ILE A 140 3.84 -13.54 -15.36
C ILE A 140 2.41 -13.82 -15.83
N ILE A 141 1.46 -13.83 -14.90
CA ILE A 141 0.05 -13.89 -15.19
C ILE A 141 -0.66 -12.67 -14.59
N THR A 142 -1.55 -12.07 -15.35
CA THR A 142 -2.25 -10.84 -14.97
C THR A 142 -3.75 -10.99 -15.15
N ASN A 143 -4.54 -10.11 -14.53
CA ASN A 143 -5.98 -10.06 -14.74
C ASN A 143 -6.35 -9.84 -16.21
N ARG A 144 -5.45 -9.26 -17.02
CA ARG A 144 -5.66 -9.08 -18.46
C ARG A 144 -5.61 -10.41 -19.20
N ASP A 145 -4.70 -11.29 -18.81
CA ASP A 145 -4.53 -12.61 -19.41
C ASP A 145 -5.73 -13.52 -19.08
N MET A 146 -6.26 -13.40 -17.86
CA MET A 146 -7.42 -14.18 -17.39
C MET A 146 -8.78 -13.63 -17.82
N ARG A 147 -8.83 -12.38 -18.28
CA ARG A 147 -10.10 -11.61 -18.47
C ARG A 147 -11.08 -12.26 -19.44
N PHE A 148 -10.61 -12.98 -20.42
CA PHE A 148 -11.41 -13.58 -21.48
C PHE A 148 -11.39 -15.12 -21.44
N GLU A 149 -10.91 -15.70 -20.33
CA GLU A 149 -10.90 -17.14 -20.13
C GLU A 149 -12.21 -17.59 -19.50
N ASP A 150 -12.92 -18.48 -20.19
CA ASP A 150 -14.18 -19.04 -19.72
C ASP A 150 -13.96 -20.25 -18.81
N ASP A 151 -12.82 -20.94 -18.95
CA ASP A 151 -12.45 -22.11 -18.16
C ASP A 151 -11.37 -21.79 -17.14
N MET A 152 -11.82 -21.46 -15.93
CA MET A 152 -10.93 -21.14 -14.80
C MET A 152 -10.19 -22.36 -14.22
N SER A 153 -10.44 -23.58 -14.71
CA SER A 153 -9.69 -24.79 -14.33
C SER A 153 -8.40 -24.97 -15.12
N ARG A 154 -8.19 -24.21 -16.19
CA ARG A 154 -6.95 -24.21 -16.97
C ARG A 154 -5.73 -23.91 -16.11
N ARG A 155 -4.59 -24.44 -16.53
CA ARG A 155 -3.31 -24.23 -15.86
C ARG A 155 -2.69 -22.88 -16.22
N VAL A 156 -2.05 -22.23 -15.25
CA VAL A 156 -1.35 -20.96 -15.42
C VAL A 156 -0.40 -20.99 -16.61
N ARG A 157 0.38 -22.06 -16.78
CA ARG A 157 1.34 -22.23 -17.89
C ARG A 157 0.73 -22.09 -19.29
N GLU A 158 -0.57 -22.34 -19.43
CA GLU A 158 -1.28 -22.28 -20.71
C GLU A 158 -1.72 -20.88 -21.09
N VAL A 159 -1.79 -19.98 -20.11
CA VAL A 159 -2.38 -18.64 -20.25
C VAL A 159 -1.38 -17.52 -19.92
N MET A 160 -0.40 -17.79 -19.08
CA MET A 160 0.61 -16.81 -18.66
C MET A 160 1.40 -16.24 -19.84
N THR A 161 1.96 -15.04 -19.67
CA THR A 161 3.04 -14.54 -20.53
C THR A 161 4.36 -15.19 -20.08
N PRO A 162 4.94 -16.11 -20.88
CA PRO A 162 6.16 -16.81 -20.50
C PRO A 162 7.42 -15.94 -20.65
N MET A 163 8.56 -16.45 -20.15
CA MET A 163 9.86 -15.85 -20.45
C MET A 163 10.15 -15.88 -21.98
N PRO A 164 10.87 -14.89 -22.55
CA PRO A 164 11.55 -13.78 -21.85
C PRO A 164 10.63 -12.63 -21.50
N LEU A 165 10.73 -12.15 -20.28
CA LEU A 165 10.06 -10.93 -19.82
C LEU A 165 11.04 -9.76 -19.73
N ILE A 166 10.51 -8.53 -19.70
CA ILE A 166 11.28 -7.37 -19.26
C ILE A 166 11.48 -7.49 -17.76
N THR A 167 12.73 -7.61 -17.33
CA THR A 167 13.14 -7.77 -15.94
C THR A 167 14.24 -6.76 -15.59
N ALA A 168 14.48 -6.57 -14.29
CA ALA A 168 15.66 -5.83 -13.82
C ALA A 168 16.34 -6.61 -12.69
N SER A 169 17.56 -6.22 -12.36
CA SER A 169 18.30 -6.84 -11.26
C SER A 169 17.73 -6.39 -9.91
N VAL A 170 17.77 -7.28 -8.93
CA VAL A 170 17.51 -6.91 -7.53
C VAL A 170 18.45 -5.77 -7.12
N GLY A 171 17.87 -4.75 -6.48
CA GLY A 171 18.63 -3.54 -6.09
C GLY A 171 18.71 -2.46 -7.18
N VAL A 172 17.99 -2.60 -8.28
CA VAL A 172 17.85 -1.53 -9.28
C VAL A 172 17.35 -0.24 -8.63
N ASP A 173 17.92 0.89 -9.06
CA ASP A 173 17.46 2.19 -8.61
C ASP A 173 16.00 2.47 -9.02
N PRO A 174 15.14 3.03 -8.14
CA PRO A 174 13.75 3.31 -8.44
C PRO A 174 13.53 4.17 -9.69
N GLU A 175 14.38 5.14 -9.96
CA GLU A 175 14.27 5.98 -11.16
C GLU A 175 14.60 5.19 -12.44
N GLU A 176 15.58 4.29 -12.36
CA GLU A 176 15.91 3.38 -13.45
C GLU A 176 14.77 2.40 -13.70
N ALA A 177 14.20 1.82 -12.65
CA ALA A 177 13.02 0.94 -12.76
C ALA A 177 11.85 1.64 -13.44
N LEU A 178 11.55 2.89 -13.08
CA LEU A 178 10.52 3.70 -13.73
C LEU A 178 10.85 3.97 -15.21
N ARG A 179 12.11 4.22 -15.56
CA ARG A 179 12.52 4.40 -16.95
C ARG A 179 12.31 3.14 -17.78
N ILE A 180 12.64 1.98 -17.23
CA ILE A 180 12.41 0.67 -17.89
C ILE A 180 10.91 0.44 -18.10
N LEU A 181 10.09 0.62 -17.08
CA LEU A 181 8.63 0.49 -17.16
C LEU A 181 8.04 1.40 -18.25
N ALA A 182 8.43 2.69 -18.26
CA ALA A 182 7.95 3.66 -19.22
C ALA A 182 8.40 3.35 -20.65
N HIS A 183 9.67 2.98 -20.85
CA HIS A 183 10.25 2.66 -22.16
C HIS A 183 9.56 1.46 -22.80
N HIS A 184 9.37 0.39 -22.02
CA HIS A 184 8.77 -0.85 -22.50
C HIS A 184 7.24 -0.86 -22.39
N LYS A 185 6.63 0.19 -21.79
CA LYS A 185 5.17 0.32 -21.59
C LYS A 185 4.57 -0.86 -20.83
N VAL A 186 5.31 -1.37 -19.85
CA VAL A 186 4.85 -2.45 -18.96
C VAL A 186 4.50 -1.90 -17.58
N GLU A 187 3.51 -2.50 -16.93
CA GLU A 187 3.03 -2.07 -15.60
C GLU A 187 3.75 -2.78 -14.46
N LYS A 188 4.43 -3.87 -14.75
CA LYS A 188 5.12 -4.71 -13.77
C LYS A 188 6.50 -5.05 -14.27
N LEU A 189 7.49 -4.92 -13.40
CA LEU A 189 8.89 -5.19 -13.67
C LEU A 189 9.38 -6.22 -12.63
N PRO A 190 9.41 -7.51 -12.96
CA PRO A 190 9.98 -8.50 -12.07
C PRO A 190 11.46 -8.22 -11.82
N LEU A 191 11.88 -8.23 -10.57
CA LEU A 191 13.27 -8.13 -10.18
C LEU A 191 13.83 -9.53 -10.00
N VAL A 192 14.99 -9.79 -10.60
CA VAL A 192 15.60 -11.11 -10.58
C VAL A 192 17.05 -11.07 -10.11
N HIS A 193 17.45 -12.11 -9.44
CA HIS A 193 18.84 -12.40 -9.12
C HIS A 193 19.59 -12.89 -10.36
N PRO A 194 20.95 -12.91 -10.35
CA PRO A 194 21.75 -13.41 -11.47
C PRO A 194 21.47 -14.89 -11.83
N ASP A 195 20.94 -15.67 -10.90
CA ASP A 195 20.55 -17.06 -11.08
C ASP A 195 19.09 -17.23 -11.60
N GLY A 196 18.40 -16.13 -11.90
CA GLY A 196 17.04 -16.12 -12.42
C GLY A 196 15.94 -16.22 -11.34
N ARG A 197 16.31 -16.31 -10.07
CA ARG A 197 15.32 -16.33 -8.99
C ARG A 197 14.69 -14.94 -8.81
N LEU A 198 13.40 -14.96 -8.52
CA LEU A 198 12.65 -13.74 -8.17
C LEU A 198 13.15 -13.15 -6.86
N GLY A 199 13.32 -11.82 -6.81
CA GLY A 199 13.85 -11.08 -5.68
C GLY A 199 12.82 -10.26 -4.91
#